data_774c67d73b65d7e9736bc54f75cd863c
#
_entry.id   774c67d73b65d7e9736bc54f75cd863c
#
_cell.length_a   1.000
_cell.length_b   1.000
_cell.length_c   1.000
_cell.angle_alpha   90.00
_cell.angle_beta   90.00
_cell.angle_gamma   90.00
#
_symmetry.space_group_name_H-M   'P 1'
#
loop_
_entity.id
_entity.type
_entity.pdbx_description
1 polymer ?
#
loop_
_entity_poly.entity_id
_entity_poly.type
_entity_poly.pdbx_seq_one_letter_code
_entity_poly.pdbx_strand_id
1 'polypeptide(L)'
;MFHLDKKILNDCPPILRDFLFYMETIKGRSSATINSYYIDLRNFFRFMKELRGLLPSKTSFNKIPISDISIDFIRTITLSDVYEYLNYTLSERSNSAKTRARKVSCLRSFFNYLTSKAHLLEENPVKDLETPKLKKTLPKYLSLEQSLELLNHVDGEYQERDYCILTLFLNCGMRLSELVGINLSDIQDNTLRLTGKGNKERIVYLNDACLSSIQSYLAVRTKNISHIKDKNALFLSRLGKRIDKRR
;
A
#
# COMPACT_ATOMS: atom_id res chain seq x y z
N MET A 1 -2.46 -15.97 11.00
CA MET A 1 -1.03 -16.21 10.67
C MET A 1 -0.43 -14.85 10.31
N PHE A 2 0.54 -14.35 11.09
CA PHE A 2 1.11 -13.01 10.92
C PHE A 2 1.68 -12.80 9.53
N HIS A 3 1.25 -11.74 8.84
CA HIS A 3 1.72 -11.39 7.50
C HIS A 3 3.06 -10.61 7.49
N LEU A 4 3.65 -10.36 8.68
CA LEU A 4 4.99 -9.80 8.74
C LEU A 4 6.01 -10.88 8.34
N ASP A 5 6.81 -10.57 7.31
CA ASP A 5 7.90 -11.43 6.86
C ASP A 5 8.84 -11.75 8.05
N LYS A 6 9.30 -13.00 8.17
CA LYS A 6 10.25 -13.44 9.22
C LYS A 6 11.48 -12.54 9.31
N LYS A 7 11.94 -11.96 8.19
CA LYS A 7 13.03 -10.99 8.15
C LYS A 7 12.70 -9.69 8.88
N ILE A 8 11.44 -9.25 8.82
CA ILE A 8 10.98 -8.05 9.52
C ILE A 8 10.98 -8.30 11.03
N LEU A 9 10.53 -9.47 11.46
CA LEU A 9 10.46 -9.84 12.88
C LEU A 9 11.84 -9.90 13.54
N ASN A 10 12.89 -10.29 12.83
CA ASN A 10 14.24 -10.40 13.38
C ASN A 10 14.92 -9.03 13.61
N ASP A 11 14.63 -8.01 12.78
CA ASP A 11 15.18 -6.65 12.93
C ASP A 11 14.23 -5.72 13.74
N CYS A 12 13.04 -6.18 14.07
CA CYS A 12 12.01 -5.37 14.71
C CYS A 12 12.15 -5.40 16.25
N PRO A 13 12.42 -4.25 16.89
CA PRO A 13 12.43 -4.20 18.35
C PRO A 13 11.07 -4.56 18.95
N PRO A 14 11.01 -5.16 20.16
CA PRO A 14 9.76 -5.59 20.78
C PRO A 14 8.68 -4.51 20.82
N ILE A 15 9.04 -3.28 21.20
CA ILE A 15 8.12 -2.14 21.29
C ILE A 15 7.49 -1.81 19.94
N LEU A 16 8.28 -1.83 18.86
CA LEU A 16 7.78 -1.58 17.51
C LEU A 16 6.90 -2.73 17.04
N ARG A 17 7.26 -3.97 17.35
CA ARG A 17 6.47 -5.15 17.02
C ARG A 17 5.10 -5.10 17.69
N ASP A 18 5.03 -4.74 18.97
CA ASP A 18 3.77 -4.63 19.71
C ASP A 18 2.86 -3.54 19.13
N PHE A 19 3.43 -2.40 18.71
CA PHE A 19 2.70 -1.38 17.97
C PHE A 19 2.14 -1.91 16.65
N LEU A 20 2.95 -2.62 15.85
CA LEU A 20 2.49 -3.16 14.58
C LEU A 20 1.38 -4.20 14.76
N PHE A 21 1.47 -5.04 15.81
CA PHE A 21 0.41 -5.97 16.18
C PHE A 21 -0.87 -5.24 16.59
N TYR A 22 -0.77 -4.20 17.41
CA TYR A 22 -1.91 -3.36 17.75
C TYR A 22 -2.57 -2.76 16.51
N MET A 23 -1.77 -2.26 15.56
CA MET A 23 -2.29 -1.68 14.32
C MET A 23 -2.97 -2.73 13.43
N GLU A 24 -2.47 -3.95 13.40
CA GLU A 24 -3.07 -5.04 12.61
C GLU A 24 -4.32 -5.59 13.28
N THR A 25 -4.21 -6.02 14.54
CA THR A 25 -5.27 -6.79 15.22
C THR A 25 -6.38 -5.92 15.78
N ILE A 26 -6.04 -4.77 16.37
CA ILE A 26 -7.03 -3.88 17.01
C ILE A 26 -7.53 -2.80 16.05
N LYS A 27 -6.64 -2.21 15.26
CA LYS A 27 -7.01 -1.15 14.30
C LYS A 27 -7.42 -1.69 12.93
N GLY A 28 -7.30 -2.98 12.67
CA GLY A 28 -7.68 -3.62 11.40
C GLY A 28 -6.96 -3.04 10.19
N ARG A 29 -5.69 -2.61 10.35
CA ARG A 29 -4.92 -2.04 9.24
C ARG A 29 -4.44 -3.14 8.31
N SER A 30 -4.45 -2.85 7.00
CA SER A 30 -3.97 -3.81 5.99
C SER A 30 -2.48 -4.08 6.12
N SER A 31 -2.04 -5.28 5.71
CA SER A 31 -0.62 -5.67 5.69
C SER A 31 0.26 -4.67 4.93
N ALA A 32 -0.25 -4.04 3.87
CA ALA A 32 0.45 -2.99 3.15
C ALA A 32 0.70 -1.73 4.01
N THR A 33 -0.27 -1.36 4.87
CA THR A 33 -0.12 -0.26 5.83
C THR A 33 0.89 -0.62 6.91
N ILE A 34 0.83 -1.84 7.45
CA ILE A 34 1.76 -2.34 8.47
C ILE A 34 3.20 -2.34 7.93
N ASN A 35 3.41 -2.88 6.74
CA ASN A 35 4.73 -2.85 6.08
C ASN A 35 5.24 -1.43 5.84
N SER A 36 4.38 -0.51 5.43
CA SER A 36 4.75 0.89 5.24
C SER A 36 5.15 1.56 6.55
N TYR A 37 4.42 1.29 7.65
CA TYR A 37 4.73 1.82 8.97
C TYR A 37 6.03 1.26 9.52
N TYR A 38 6.26 -0.05 9.35
CA TYR A 38 7.54 -0.65 9.71
C TYR A 38 8.72 0.02 8.98
N ILE A 39 8.62 0.18 7.66
CA ILE A 39 9.68 0.83 6.86
C ILE A 39 9.91 2.27 7.31
N ASP A 40 8.86 3.03 7.60
CA ASP A 40 8.97 4.42 8.03
C ASP A 40 9.64 4.53 9.40
N LEU A 41 9.24 3.71 10.37
CA LEU A 41 9.80 3.70 11.72
C LEU A 41 11.23 3.13 11.74
N ARG A 42 11.51 2.09 10.95
CA ARG A 42 12.88 1.61 10.76
C ARG A 42 13.81 2.69 10.25
N ASN A 43 13.40 3.44 9.23
CA ASN A 43 14.19 4.53 8.69
C ASN A 43 14.35 5.68 9.69
N PHE A 44 13.33 5.97 10.48
CA PHE A 44 13.41 6.95 11.54
C PHE A 44 14.42 6.54 12.63
N PHE A 45 14.34 5.32 13.15
CA PHE A 45 15.28 4.84 14.18
C PHE A 45 16.72 4.71 13.66
N ARG A 46 16.92 4.34 12.38
CA ARG A 46 18.23 4.37 11.74
C ARG A 46 18.82 5.77 11.72
N PHE A 47 18.03 6.75 11.31
CA PHE A 47 18.42 8.15 11.34
C PHE A 47 18.75 8.61 12.76
N MET A 48 17.94 8.27 13.75
CA MET A 48 18.19 8.63 15.15
C MET A 48 19.50 8.03 15.70
N LYS A 49 19.84 6.79 15.33
CA LYS A 49 21.13 6.18 15.69
C LYS A 49 22.30 6.88 15.02
N GLU A 50 22.16 7.25 13.76
CA GLU A 50 23.17 7.99 13.00
C GLU A 50 23.39 9.40 13.60
N LEU A 51 22.31 10.15 13.83
CA LEU A 51 22.32 11.48 14.43
C LEU A 51 23.03 11.50 15.79
N ARG A 52 22.90 10.44 16.57
CA ARG A 52 23.49 10.31 17.91
C ARG A 52 24.87 9.65 17.92
N GLY A 53 25.47 9.37 16.77
CA GLY A 53 26.80 8.77 16.69
C GLY A 53 26.88 7.36 17.27
N LEU A 54 25.76 6.62 17.35
CA LEU A 54 25.72 5.27 17.95
C LEU A 54 26.10 4.16 16.97
N LEU A 55 26.86 4.51 15.92
CA LEU A 55 27.21 3.58 14.85
C LEU A 55 28.71 3.39 14.76
N PRO A 56 29.19 2.17 14.43
CA PRO A 56 30.56 1.96 14.01
C PRO A 56 30.88 2.78 12.76
N SER A 57 32.13 3.26 12.65
CA SER A 57 32.61 4.01 11.48
C SER A 57 32.27 3.29 10.18
N LYS A 58 31.73 4.02 9.18
CA LYS A 58 31.39 3.55 7.83
C LYS A 58 30.21 2.55 7.74
N THR A 59 29.29 2.53 8.69
CA THR A 59 28.08 1.71 8.56
C THR A 59 27.13 2.30 7.51
N SER A 60 26.79 1.54 6.47
CA SER A 60 25.80 1.97 5.48
C SER A 60 24.41 2.09 6.13
N PHE A 61 23.68 3.19 5.87
CA PHE A 61 22.35 3.48 6.42
C PHE A 61 21.37 2.29 6.33
N ASN A 62 21.39 1.58 5.20
CA ASN A 62 20.50 0.44 4.98
C ASN A 62 20.85 -0.80 5.82
N LYS A 63 22.03 -0.86 6.39
CA LYS A 63 22.54 -1.96 7.22
C LYS A 63 22.48 -1.67 8.72
N ILE A 64 22.06 -0.46 9.14
CA ILE A 64 21.92 -0.11 10.54
C ILE A 64 20.84 -0.99 11.18
N PRO A 65 21.15 -1.84 12.18
CA PRO A 65 20.16 -2.63 12.88
C PRO A 65 19.33 -1.74 13.81
N ILE A 66 18.07 -2.10 14.03
CA ILE A 66 17.17 -1.41 14.95
C ILE A 66 16.66 -2.31 16.09
N SER A 67 17.04 -3.58 16.10
CA SER A 67 16.57 -4.58 17.07
C SER A 67 16.90 -4.22 18.53
N ASP A 68 17.91 -3.38 18.74
CA ASP A 68 18.41 -2.90 20.03
C ASP A 68 17.74 -1.60 20.52
N ILE A 69 16.76 -1.06 19.78
CA ILE A 69 16.02 0.13 20.21
C ILE A 69 15.18 -0.20 21.46
N SER A 70 15.58 0.41 22.60
CA SER A 70 14.89 0.28 23.89
C SER A 70 13.89 1.40 24.13
N ILE A 71 13.05 1.26 25.17
CA ILE A 71 12.16 2.34 25.59
C ILE A 71 12.94 3.56 26.09
N ASP A 72 14.08 3.36 26.74
CA ASP A 72 14.89 4.47 27.24
C ASP A 72 15.48 5.28 26.08
N PHE A 73 15.89 4.62 24.99
CA PHE A 73 16.26 5.32 23.77
C PHE A 73 15.09 6.14 23.22
N ILE A 74 13.87 5.59 23.19
CA ILE A 74 12.69 6.28 22.67
C ILE A 74 12.31 7.47 23.54
N ARG A 75 12.46 7.38 24.86
CA ARG A 75 12.22 8.48 25.83
C ARG A 75 13.10 9.71 25.60
N THR A 76 14.28 9.54 25.01
CA THR A 76 15.16 10.66 24.70
C THR A 76 14.81 11.41 23.42
N ILE A 77 13.83 10.93 22.64
CA ILE A 77 13.42 11.55 21.36
C ILE A 77 12.58 12.79 21.63
N THR A 78 12.96 13.89 20.99
CA THR A 78 12.32 15.20 21.09
C THR A 78 11.61 15.57 19.78
N LEU A 79 10.77 16.61 19.82
CA LEU A 79 10.17 17.19 18.61
C LEU A 79 11.24 17.74 17.64
N SER A 80 12.34 18.28 18.18
CA SER A 80 13.47 18.77 17.38
C SER A 80 14.12 17.66 16.57
N ASP A 81 14.37 16.50 17.18
CA ASP A 81 14.89 15.30 16.46
C ASP A 81 13.99 14.90 15.29
N VAL A 82 12.67 15.00 15.48
CA VAL A 82 11.72 14.68 14.41
C VAL A 82 11.77 15.72 13.28
N TYR A 83 11.95 17.00 13.60
CA TYR A 83 12.15 18.02 12.57
C TYR A 83 13.45 17.80 11.80
N GLU A 84 14.55 17.43 12.47
CA GLU A 84 15.80 17.06 11.80
C GLU A 84 15.62 15.87 10.87
N TYR A 85 14.92 14.83 11.31
CA TYR A 85 14.57 13.70 10.45
C TYR A 85 13.76 14.11 9.22
N LEU A 86 12.74 14.96 9.39
CA LEU A 86 11.93 15.43 8.27
C LEU A 86 12.74 16.31 7.30
N ASN A 87 13.66 17.10 7.81
CA ASN A 87 14.61 17.87 6.98
C ASN A 87 15.55 16.93 6.21
N TYR A 88 16.15 15.94 6.87
CA TYR A 88 16.95 14.89 6.21
C TYR A 88 16.17 14.19 5.09
N THR A 89 14.92 13.82 5.35
CA THR A 89 14.09 13.18 4.31
C THR A 89 13.76 14.12 3.14
N LEU A 90 13.76 15.42 3.34
CA LEU A 90 13.59 16.42 2.29
C LEU A 90 14.87 16.62 1.49
N SER A 91 15.98 16.96 2.17
CA SER A 91 17.23 17.40 1.55
C SER A 91 18.01 16.22 0.94
N GLU A 92 18.21 15.15 1.69
CA GLU A 92 19.09 14.06 1.27
C GLU A 92 18.35 12.89 0.62
N ARG A 93 17.08 12.68 0.96
CA ARG A 93 16.28 11.58 0.40
C ARG A 93 15.28 12.04 -0.65
N SER A 94 15.20 13.33 -0.95
CA SER A 94 14.31 13.94 -1.96
C SER A 94 12.84 13.49 -1.84
N ASN A 95 12.36 13.27 -0.60
CA ASN A 95 11.01 12.79 -0.38
C ASN A 95 9.99 13.89 -0.70
N SER A 96 8.95 13.53 -1.45
CA SER A 96 7.82 14.43 -1.73
C SER A 96 7.08 14.83 -0.45
N ALA A 97 6.36 15.97 -0.48
CA ALA A 97 5.51 16.40 0.64
C ALA A 97 4.50 15.31 1.05
N LYS A 98 3.94 14.55 0.08
CA LYS A 98 3.02 13.43 0.34
C LYS A 98 3.72 12.30 1.12
N THR A 99 4.95 11.97 0.78
CA THR A 99 5.74 10.94 1.47
C THR A 99 6.06 11.39 2.90
N ARG A 100 6.47 12.66 3.09
CA ARG A 100 6.73 13.21 4.43
C ARG A 100 5.47 13.27 5.29
N ALA A 101 4.32 13.66 4.72
CA ALA A 101 3.03 13.65 5.42
C ALA A 101 2.65 12.23 5.92
N ARG A 102 2.92 11.18 5.12
CA ARG A 102 2.71 9.80 5.54
C ARG A 102 3.64 9.42 6.70
N LYS A 103 4.91 9.83 6.66
CA LYS A 103 5.88 9.61 7.75
C LYS A 103 5.44 10.30 9.04
N VAL A 104 4.99 11.54 8.97
CA VAL A 104 4.40 12.27 10.11
C VAL A 104 3.21 11.51 10.69
N SER A 105 2.29 11.03 9.84
CA SER A 105 1.15 10.24 10.29
C SER A 105 1.57 8.95 11.00
N CYS A 106 2.62 8.30 10.51
CA CYS A 106 3.18 7.09 11.11
C CYS A 106 3.79 7.39 12.49
N LEU A 107 4.63 8.41 12.60
CA LEU A 107 5.26 8.84 13.87
C LEU A 107 4.20 9.23 14.91
N ARG A 108 3.20 10.04 14.53
CA ARG A 108 2.08 10.39 15.41
C ARG A 108 1.34 9.15 15.92
N SER A 109 1.07 8.18 15.03
CA SER A 109 0.38 6.95 15.41
C SER A 109 1.20 6.12 16.39
N PHE A 110 2.53 6.05 16.18
CA PHE A 110 3.44 5.32 17.05
C PHE A 110 3.57 5.95 18.43
N PHE A 111 3.89 7.24 18.50
CA PHE A 111 4.05 7.92 19.80
C PHE A 111 2.72 8.03 20.56
N ASN A 112 1.60 8.22 19.85
CA ASN A 112 0.29 8.16 20.49
C ASN A 112 -0.02 6.77 21.07
N TYR A 113 0.38 5.69 20.39
CA TYR A 113 0.27 4.35 20.94
C TYR A 113 1.09 4.20 22.23
N LEU A 114 2.35 4.64 22.22
CA LEU A 114 3.24 4.54 23.38
C LEU A 114 2.72 5.33 24.59
N THR A 115 2.12 6.50 24.36
CA THR A 115 1.60 7.36 25.43
C THR A 115 0.22 6.91 25.90
N SER A 116 -0.74 6.75 24.98
CA SER A 116 -2.16 6.61 25.33
C SER A 116 -2.66 5.16 25.40
N LYS A 117 -1.87 4.16 24.98
CA LYS A 117 -2.28 2.74 24.95
C LYS A 117 -1.31 1.85 25.72
N ALA A 118 -0.03 1.95 25.43
CA ALA A 118 0.99 1.15 26.11
C ALA A 118 1.45 1.78 27.44
N HIS A 119 1.19 3.07 27.66
CA HIS A 119 1.59 3.85 28.85
C HIS A 119 3.10 3.73 29.16
N LEU A 120 3.93 3.69 28.09
CA LEU A 120 5.38 3.59 28.17
C LEU A 120 6.06 4.96 28.15
N LEU A 121 5.32 6.01 27.74
CA LEU A 121 5.74 7.40 27.75
C LEU A 121 4.72 8.23 28.55
N GLU A 122 5.21 9.15 29.38
CA GLU A 122 4.37 10.10 30.12
C GLU A 122 3.80 11.17 29.19
N GLU A 123 4.64 11.70 28.30
CA GLU A 123 4.26 12.72 27.32
C GLU A 123 4.54 12.27 25.89
N ASN A 124 3.73 12.81 24.98
CA ASN A 124 3.90 12.54 23.55
C ASN A 124 4.81 13.61 22.92
N PRO A 125 6.08 13.27 22.53
CA PRO A 125 7.02 14.25 22.02
C PRO A 125 6.62 14.85 20.66
N VAL A 126 5.67 14.22 19.96
CA VAL A 126 5.19 14.67 18.65
C VAL A 126 3.73 15.18 18.70
N LYS A 127 3.25 15.58 19.89
CA LYS A 127 1.90 16.11 20.09
C LYS A 127 1.60 17.26 19.11
N ASP A 128 2.52 18.19 18.99
CA ASP A 128 2.38 19.41 18.22
C ASP A 128 3.03 19.33 16.82
N LEU A 129 3.43 18.13 16.41
CA LEU A 129 4.02 17.91 15.08
C LEU A 129 2.99 18.18 13.98
N GLU A 130 3.23 19.17 13.13
CA GLU A 130 2.36 19.50 12.01
C GLU A 130 2.61 18.63 10.78
N THR A 131 1.56 18.46 9.99
CA THR A 131 1.67 17.74 8.72
C THR A 131 2.13 18.71 7.62
N PRO A 132 3.14 18.36 6.80
CA PRO A 132 3.57 19.18 5.68
C PRO A 132 2.41 19.56 4.76
N LYS A 133 2.33 20.82 4.34
CA LYS A 133 1.30 21.31 3.41
C LYS A 133 1.39 20.56 2.08
N LEU A 134 0.27 19.97 1.66
CA LEU A 134 0.16 19.28 0.38
C LEU A 134 -0.41 20.23 -0.67
N LYS A 135 0.27 20.35 -1.81
CA LYS A 135 -0.33 21.03 -2.96
C LYS A 135 -1.49 20.19 -3.47
N LYS A 136 -2.69 20.80 -3.52
CA LYS A 136 -3.84 20.19 -4.18
C LYS A 136 -3.61 20.27 -5.69
N THR A 137 -3.53 19.13 -6.35
CA THR A 137 -3.50 19.06 -7.81
C THR A 137 -4.85 18.56 -8.29
N LEU A 138 -5.32 19.10 -9.41
CA LEU A 138 -6.51 18.55 -10.05
C LEU A 138 -6.23 17.13 -10.54
N PRO A 139 -7.20 16.21 -10.42
CA PRO A 139 -7.07 14.88 -11.00
C PRO A 139 -6.84 14.98 -12.51
N LYS A 140 -5.92 14.17 -13.03
CA LYS A 140 -5.78 13.96 -14.48
C LYS A 140 -6.71 12.83 -14.88
N TYR A 141 -7.54 13.06 -15.85
CA TYR A 141 -8.47 12.07 -16.41
C TYR A 141 -8.33 12.05 -17.93
N LEU A 142 -8.75 10.97 -18.56
CA LEU A 142 -8.84 10.86 -20.01
C LEU A 142 -10.14 11.50 -20.48
N SER A 143 -10.11 12.22 -21.60
CA SER A 143 -11.34 12.64 -22.29
C SER A 143 -12.03 11.40 -22.91
N LEU A 144 -13.26 11.58 -23.40
CA LEU A 144 -13.97 10.52 -24.09
C LEU A 144 -13.17 10.04 -25.33
N GLU A 145 -12.68 10.98 -26.13
CA GLU A 145 -11.89 10.72 -27.33
C GLU A 145 -10.62 9.94 -26.99
N GLN A 146 -9.89 10.39 -25.96
CA GLN A 146 -8.68 9.70 -25.47
C GLN A 146 -8.99 8.30 -24.95
N SER A 147 -10.14 8.11 -24.31
CA SER A 147 -10.57 6.80 -23.81
C SER A 147 -10.90 5.83 -24.96
N LEU A 148 -11.56 6.32 -26.00
CA LEU A 148 -11.86 5.54 -27.20
C LEU A 148 -10.58 5.21 -27.98
N GLU A 149 -9.69 6.18 -28.13
CA GLU A 149 -8.40 5.98 -28.77
C GLU A 149 -7.57 4.92 -28.03
N LEU A 150 -7.51 4.97 -26.69
CA LEU A 150 -6.85 3.97 -25.88
C LEU A 150 -7.41 2.56 -26.14
N LEU A 151 -8.73 2.41 -26.17
CA LEU A 151 -9.36 1.11 -26.44
C LEU A 151 -9.06 0.59 -27.84
N ASN A 152 -9.00 1.46 -28.86
CA ASN A 152 -8.72 1.10 -30.25
C ASN A 152 -7.26 0.66 -30.49
N HIS A 153 -6.33 1.04 -29.56
CA HIS A 153 -4.93 0.66 -29.66
C HIS A 153 -4.56 -0.57 -28.80
N VAL A 154 -5.57 -1.26 -28.28
CA VAL A 154 -5.31 -2.52 -27.54
C VAL A 154 -5.09 -3.64 -28.54
N ASP A 155 -3.90 -4.21 -28.53
CA ASP A 155 -3.47 -5.28 -29.43
C ASP A 155 -2.67 -6.37 -28.70
N GLY A 156 -2.18 -7.37 -29.44
CA GLY A 156 -1.31 -8.42 -28.94
C GLY A 156 -2.03 -9.66 -28.44
N GLU A 157 -1.23 -10.59 -27.88
CA GLU A 157 -1.66 -11.96 -27.49
C GLU A 157 -2.79 -11.98 -26.45
N TYR A 158 -2.92 -10.92 -25.65
CA TYR A 158 -3.91 -10.83 -24.56
C TYR A 158 -4.91 -9.71 -24.78
N GLN A 159 -5.16 -9.38 -26.05
CA GLN A 159 -5.99 -8.24 -26.48
C GLN A 159 -7.37 -8.26 -25.80
N GLU A 160 -8.09 -9.36 -25.82
CA GLU A 160 -9.45 -9.46 -25.27
C GLU A 160 -9.45 -9.24 -23.75
N ARG A 161 -8.41 -9.75 -23.05
CA ARG A 161 -8.24 -9.52 -21.62
C ARG A 161 -8.00 -8.05 -21.31
N ASP A 162 -7.06 -7.45 -22.02
CA ASP A 162 -6.59 -6.09 -21.75
C ASP A 162 -7.65 -5.07 -22.17
N TYR A 163 -8.38 -5.34 -23.26
CA TYR A 163 -9.55 -4.58 -23.67
C TYR A 163 -10.66 -4.65 -22.61
N CYS A 164 -10.98 -5.83 -22.10
CA CYS A 164 -11.97 -6.02 -21.05
C CYS A 164 -11.56 -5.27 -19.76
N ILE A 165 -10.30 -5.34 -19.36
CA ILE A 165 -9.78 -4.62 -18.20
C ILE A 165 -9.99 -3.11 -18.36
N LEU A 166 -9.62 -2.53 -19.49
CA LEU A 166 -9.75 -1.09 -19.74
C LEU A 166 -11.23 -0.67 -19.83
N THR A 167 -12.06 -1.46 -20.49
CA THR A 167 -13.52 -1.21 -20.59
C THR A 167 -14.14 -1.16 -19.19
N LEU A 168 -13.82 -2.11 -18.31
CA LEU A 168 -14.33 -2.12 -16.95
C LEU A 168 -13.81 -0.93 -16.12
N PHE A 169 -12.54 -0.52 -16.27
CA PHE A 169 -12.04 0.69 -15.61
C PHE A 169 -12.78 1.95 -16.03
N LEU A 170 -12.98 2.13 -17.32
CA LEU A 170 -13.61 3.32 -17.90
C LEU A 170 -15.09 3.44 -17.54
N ASN A 171 -15.81 2.31 -17.47
CA ASN A 171 -17.25 2.32 -17.24
C ASN A 171 -17.65 2.14 -15.76
N CYS A 172 -16.90 1.38 -14.97
CA CYS A 172 -17.33 1.01 -13.60
C CYS A 172 -16.62 1.80 -12.48
N GLY A 173 -15.65 2.65 -12.79
CA GLY A 173 -14.95 3.47 -11.79
C GLY A 173 -14.32 2.64 -10.66
N MET A 174 -13.83 1.45 -10.96
CA MET A 174 -13.28 0.55 -9.96
C MET A 174 -11.80 0.83 -9.67
N ARG A 175 -11.35 0.43 -8.48
CA ARG A 175 -9.93 0.50 -8.14
C ARG A 175 -9.17 -0.69 -8.71
N LEU A 176 -7.87 -0.52 -9.00
CA LEU A 176 -7.01 -1.63 -9.45
C LEU A 176 -7.08 -2.86 -8.53
N SER A 177 -7.18 -2.65 -7.21
CA SER A 177 -7.32 -3.76 -6.25
C SER A 177 -8.66 -4.48 -6.34
N GLU A 178 -9.72 -3.78 -6.71
CA GLU A 178 -11.04 -4.36 -6.92
C GLU A 178 -11.03 -5.18 -8.20
N LEU A 179 -10.52 -4.65 -9.30
CA LEU A 179 -10.42 -5.36 -10.58
C LEU A 179 -9.66 -6.69 -10.47
N VAL A 180 -8.44 -6.66 -9.90
CA VAL A 180 -7.66 -7.91 -9.76
C VAL A 180 -8.29 -8.91 -8.79
N GLY A 181 -9.16 -8.44 -7.90
CA GLY A 181 -9.89 -9.27 -6.94
C GLY A 181 -11.12 -9.98 -7.51
N ILE A 182 -11.63 -9.57 -8.67
CA ILE A 182 -12.88 -10.10 -9.22
C ILE A 182 -12.79 -11.62 -9.45
N ASN A 183 -13.82 -12.33 -9.00
CA ASN A 183 -14.05 -13.72 -9.29
C ASN A 183 -15.12 -13.88 -10.38
N LEU A 184 -15.14 -15.02 -11.05
CA LEU A 184 -16.22 -15.36 -12.00
C LEU A 184 -17.60 -15.30 -11.33
N SER A 185 -17.71 -15.74 -10.07
CA SER A 185 -18.94 -15.73 -9.28
C SER A 185 -19.42 -14.34 -8.84
N ASP A 186 -18.60 -13.30 -9.01
CA ASP A 186 -18.97 -11.93 -8.67
C ASP A 186 -19.78 -11.25 -9.79
N ILE A 187 -19.88 -11.89 -10.96
CA ILE A 187 -20.68 -11.44 -12.09
C ILE A 187 -22.00 -12.20 -12.07
N GLN A 188 -23.11 -11.48 -11.99
CA GLN A 188 -24.47 -12.04 -12.04
C GLN A 188 -25.32 -11.20 -12.99
N ASP A 189 -25.78 -11.79 -14.08
CA ASP A 189 -26.52 -11.11 -15.13
C ASP A 189 -25.81 -9.82 -15.58
N ASN A 190 -26.40 -8.66 -15.33
CA ASN A 190 -25.86 -7.35 -15.65
C ASN A 190 -25.25 -6.63 -14.42
N THR A 191 -24.87 -7.36 -13.38
CA THR A 191 -24.29 -6.79 -12.19
C THR A 191 -22.92 -7.40 -11.85
N LEU A 192 -22.07 -6.59 -11.23
CA LEU A 192 -20.76 -6.98 -10.74
C LEU A 192 -20.60 -6.56 -9.29
N ARG A 193 -20.33 -7.52 -8.42
CA ARG A 193 -19.98 -7.28 -7.03
C ARG A 193 -18.49 -6.96 -6.90
N LEU A 194 -18.17 -5.82 -6.29
CA LEU A 194 -16.83 -5.35 -6.03
C LEU A 194 -16.55 -5.30 -4.54
N THR A 195 -15.46 -5.94 -4.10
CA THR A 195 -15.00 -5.90 -2.71
C THR A 195 -13.84 -4.91 -2.57
N GLY A 196 -14.09 -3.83 -1.83
CA GLY A 196 -13.16 -2.73 -1.63
C GLY A 196 -12.37 -2.80 -0.33
N LYS A 197 -11.72 -1.68 0.02
CA LYS A 197 -10.92 -1.55 1.25
C LYS A 197 -11.79 -1.80 2.50
N GLY A 198 -11.29 -2.66 3.40
CA GLY A 198 -12.00 -3.03 4.64
C GLY A 198 -13.16 -3.99 4.41
N ASN A 199 -13.08 -4.79 3.35
CA ASN A 199 -14.09 -5.77 2.96
C ASN A 199 -15.48 -5.17 2.69
N LYS A 200 -15.52 -3.88 2.32
CA LYS A 200 -16.78 -3.22 1.95
C LYS A 200 -17.16 -3.63 0.53
N GLU A 201 -18.35 -4.14 0.39
CA GLU A 201 -18.90 -4.56 -0.90
C GLU A 201 -19.78 -3.47 -1.50
N ARG A 202 -19.77 -3.40 -2.83
CA ARG A 202 -20.72 -2.63 -3.62
C ARG A 202 -21.05 -3.36 -4.91
N ILE A 203 -22.23 -3.13 -5.42
CA ILE A 203 -22.69 -3.64 -6.71
C ILE A 203 -22.57 -2.50 -7.73
N VAL A 204 -22.07 -2.82 -8.92
CA VAL A 204 -22.07 -1.93 -10.08
C VAL A 204 -22.86 -2.60 -11.20
N TYR A 205 -23.61 -1.81 -11.97
CA TYR A 205 -24.30 -2.30 -13.16
C TYR A 205 -23.36 -2.27 -14.36
N LEU A 206 -23.41 -3.33 -15.13
CA LEU A 206 -22.63 -3.51 -16.35
C LEU A 206 -23.49 -3.08 -17.55
N ASN A 207 -22.97 -2.15 -18.35
CA ASN A 207 -23.57 -1.81 -19.64
C ASN A 207 -23.18 -2.84 -20.72
N ASP A 208 -23.79 -2.73 -21.90
CA ASP A 208 -23.57 -3.66 -23.01
C ASP A 208 -22.10 -3.76 -23.42
N ALA A 209 -21.35 -2.66 -23.38
CA ALA A 209 -19.92 -2.67 -23.68
C ALA A 209 -19.12 -3.52 -22.67
N CYS A 210 -19.43 -3.40 -21.37
CA CYS A 210 -18.84 -4.23 -20.33
C CYS A 210 -19.19 -5.71 -20.51
N LEU A 211 -20.46 -6.03 -20.72
CA LEU A 211 -20.93 -7.40 -20.92
C LEU A 211 -20.29 -8.05 -22.14
N SER A 212 -20.28 -7.35 -23.28
CA SER A 212 -19.65 -7.82 -24.51
C SER A 212 -18.14 -8.06 -24.34
N SER A 213 -17.43 -7.13 -23.67
CA SER A 213 -16.00 -7.29 -23.42
C SER A 213 -15.67 -8.46 -22.50
N ILE A 214 -16.50 -8.70 -21.49
CA ILE A 214 -16.37 -9.85 -20.59
C ILE A 214 -16.60 -11.15 -21.36
N GLN A 215 -17.65 -11.23 -22.17
CA GLN A 215 -17.97 -12.42 -22.98
C GLN A 215 -16.84 -12.74 -23.96
N SER A 216 -16.33 -11.74 -24.69
CA SER A 216 -15.21 -11.90 -25.61
C SER A 216 -13.96 -12.42 -24.89
N TYR A 217 -13.64 -11.88 -23.71
CA TYR A 217 -12.51 -12.36 -22.93
C TYR A 217 -12.74 -13.80 -22.40
N LEU A 218 -13.92 -14.11 -21.89
CA LEU A 218 -14.22 -15.45 -21.37
C LEU A 218 -14.09 -16.53 -22.44
N ALA A 219 -14.41 -16.23 -23.70
CA ALA A 219 -14.25 -17.17 -24.83
C ALA A 219 -12.79 -17.58 -25.07
N VAL A 220 -11.83 -16.71 -24.74
CA VAL A 220 -10.39 -16.95 -24.95
C VAL A 220 -9.59 -17.07 -23.65
N ARG A 221 -10.22 -16.90 -22.49
CA ARG A 221 -9.57 -16.78 -21.17
C ARG A 221 -8.57 -17.90 -20.87
N THR A 222 -8.79 -19.09 -21.38
CA THR A 222 -7.95 -20.27 -21.12
C THR A 222 -7.10 -20.69 -22.31
N LYS A 223 -7.28 -20.07 -23.47
CA LYS A 223 -6.73 -20.53 -24.76
C LYS A 223 -5.20 -20.69 -24.77
N ASN A 224 -4.48 -19.75 -24.13
CA ASN A 224 -3.02 -19.73 -24.13
C ASN A 224 -2.42 -20.08 -22.74
N ILE A 225 -3.18 -20.79 -21.90
CA ILE A 225 -2.76 -21.12 -20.54
C ILE A 225 -2.71 -22.65 -20.39
N SER A 226 -1.51 -23.21 -20.24
CA SER A 226 -1.30 -24.65 -20.11
C SER A 226 -1.84 -25.22 -18.78
N HIS A 227 -1.86 -24.42 -17.73
CA HIS A 227 -2.35 -24.84 -16.40
C HIS A 227 -2.96 -23.69 -15.63
N ILE A 228 -4.26 -23.78 -15.32
CA ILE A 228 -4.97 -22.77 -14.52
C ILE A 228 -4.77 -23.05 -13.05
N LYS A 229 -4.12 -22.12 -12.34
CA LYS A 229 -3.84 -22.18 -10.90
C LYS A 229 -4.92 -21.53 -10.04
N ASP A 230 -5.61 -20.49 -10.58
CA ASP A 230 -6.75 -19.85 -9.92
C ASP A 230 -7.97 -19.92 -10.83
N LYS A 231 -8.79 -20.94 -10.63
CA LYS A 231 -10.00 -21.18 -11.43
C LYS A 231 -11.07 -20.11 -11.23
N ASN A 232 -11.09 -19.48 -10.05
CA ASN A 232 -12.13 -18.52 -9.67
C ASN A 232 -11.85 -17.11 -10.16
N ALA A 233 -10.58 -16.75 -10.36
CA ALA A 233 -10.22 -15.40 -10.80
C ALA A 233 -10.82 -15.06 -12.16
N LEU A 234 -11.46 -13.90 -12.33
CA LEU A 234 -11.87 -13.43 -13.65
C LEU A 234 -10.64 -13.27 -14.55
N PHE A 235 -9.66 -12.47 -14.13
CA PHE A 235 -8.47 -12.16 -14.92
C PHE A 235 -7.29 -13.05 -14.56
N LEU A 236 -6.74 -13.72 -15.59
CA LEU A 236 -5.59 -14.61 -15.46
C LEU A 236 -4.33 -13.99 -16.09
N SER A 237 -3.20 -14.25 -15.43
CA SER A 237 -1.88 -14.01 -16.00
C SER A 237 -1.48 -15.16 -16.94
N ARG A 238 -0.45 -14.99 -17.76
CA ARG A 238 0.12 -16.05 -18.62
C ARG A 238 0.51 -17.33 -17.87
N LEU A 239 0.71 -17.25 -16.55
CA LEU A 239 1.05 -18.39 -15.71
C LEU A 239 -0.17 -19.08 -15.08
N GLY A 240 -1.39 -18.74 -15.51
CA GLY A 240 -2.65 -19.28 -14.98
C GLY A 240 -2.99 -18.87 -13.57
N LYS A 241 -2.29 -17.89 -13.00
CA LYS A 241 -2.60 -17.29 -11.70
C LYS A 241 -3.48 -16.05 -11.91
N ARG A 242 -4.17 -15.64 -10.87
CA ARG A 242 -4.80 -14.31 -10.82
C ARG A 242 -3.81 -13.23 -11.23
N ILE A 243 -4.25 -12.25 -12.02
CA ILE A 243 -3.42 -11.11 -12.41
C ILE A 243 -2.97 -10.31 -11.19
N ASP A 244 -1.74 -9.79 -11.22
CA ASP A 244 -1.18 -8.97 -10.14
C ASP A 244 -1.31 -7.47 -10.47
N LYS A 245 -1.37 -6.63 -9.43
CA LYS A 245 -1.44 -5.16 -9.55
C LYS A 245 -0.22 -4.51 -10.20
N ARG A 246 0.90 -5.22 -10.29
CA ARG A 246 2.20 -4.70 -10.74
C ARG A 246 2.58 -5.13 -12.16
N ARG A 247 1.64 -5.65 -12.90
CA ARG A 247 1.87 -6.04 -14.28
C ARG A 247 1.03 -5.24 -15.23
#